data_16055a7e6a772660b8b243e46a79212f
#
_entry.id   16055a7e6a772660b8b243e46a79212f
#
_cell.length_a   1.000
_cell.length_b   1.000
_cell.length_c   1.000
_cell.angle_alpha   90.00
_cell.angle_beta   90.00
_cell.angle_gamma   90.00
#
_symmetry.space_group_name_H-M   'P 1'
#
loop_
_entity.id
_entity.type
_entity.pdbx_description
1 polymer ?
#
loop_
_entity_poly.entity_id
_entity_poly.type
_entity_poly.pdbx_seq_one_letter_code
_entity_poly.pdbx_strand_id
1 'polypeptide(L)'
;MKLKALLKTLSIATAISLAGTNAATAAADRDYILATASTGGTYYPVGVALATLSKVKLEPKHKFSLSAISSAGSGENVKLLGENEAQFAILQGLYGAWAWNGEGKLKQAGAQKELRSVSMLWQNVEHFVILSDMAKTGTVDDLKSMKDKKFSIGKKNSGTEGSGRQIMSGLGVDPDTFNLAYLGYGASADALQNGTIDGMNIPAGVPVSAVTRAYASMGDKIRILNFTDEQMKEANGGYNLWTRFVIDANTYPGQTEAVNTIAQPNFLAARSDLNEEDVYLLTKTIYENLAFLNGIHKATKAMSLQKAIDGLPVPLHPGAARYYKEQGIEIPAHLIAD
;
A
#
# COMPACT_ATOMS: atom_id res chain seq x y z
N MET A 1 -13.52 -100.67 -10.80
CA MET A 1 -14.18 -100.13 -9.66
C MET A 1 -13.96 -98.66 -9.56
N LYS A 2 -14.93 -97.86 -9.86
CA LYS A 2 -14.75 -96.41 -10.14
C LYS A 2 -15.55 -95.65 -9.05
N LEU A 3 -14.83 -94.87 -8.22
CA LEU A 3 -15.42 -94.02 -7.19
C LEU A 3 -15.66 -92.61 -7.85
N LYS A 4 -16.88 -92.16 -7.89
CA LYS A 4 -17.26 -90.84 -8.32
C LYS A 4 -17.36 -89.93 -7.08
N ALA A 5 -16.48 -88.93 -7.04
CA ALA A 5 -16.56 -87.87 -6.04
C ALA A 5 -17.46 -86.74 -6.54
N LEU A 6 -18.39 -86.35 -5.68
CA LEU A 6 -19.33 -85.24 -5.92
C LEU A 6 -18.75 -83.95 -5.33
N LEU A 7 -18.42 -83.01 -6.22
CA LEU A 7 -18.02 -81.65 -5.80
C LEU A 7 -19.30 -80.83 -5.55
N LYS A 8 -19.47 -80.40 -4.33
CA LYS A 8 -20.42 -79.30 -3.98
C LYS A 8 -19.69 -77.96 -4.04
N THR A 9 -20.07 -77.16 -5.00
CA THR A 9 -19.63 -75.76 -5.08
C THR A 9 -20.37 -74.88 -4.09
N LEU A 10 -19.67 -74.34 -3.15
CA LEU A 10 -20.18 -73.35 -2.18
C LEU A 10 -19.85 -71.92 -2.71
N SER A 11 -20.86 -71.20 -3.19
CA SER A 11 -20.71 -69.83 -3.64
C SER A 11 -20.73 -68.90 -2.42
N ILE A 12 -19.58 -68.33 -2.10
CA ILE A 12 -19.45 -67.25 -1.08
C ILE A 12 -19.67 -65.93 -1.83
N ALA A 13 -20.79 -65.27 -1.60
CA ALA A 13 -21.03 -63.92 -2.04
C ALA A 13 -20.31 -62.95 -1.12
N THR A 14 -19.18 -62.39 -1.56
CA THR A 14 -18.46 -61.35 -0.83
C THR A 14 -19.14 -60.00 -1.13
N ALA A 15 -19.90 -59.50 -0.16
CA ALA A 15 -20.41 -58.13 -0.18
C ALA A 15 -19.26 -57.17 0.06
N ILE A 16 -18.80 -56.50 -0.98
CA ILE A 16 -17.84 -55.41 -0.87
C ILE A 16 -18.61 -54.15 -0.42
N SER A 17 -18.52 -53.84 0.86
CA SER A 17 -18.98 -52.57 1.39
C SER A 17 -18.02 -51.50 0.92
N LEU A 18 -18.41 -50.68 -0.08
CA LEU A 18 -17.77 -49.41 -0.40
C LEU A 18 -18.03 -48.46 0.79
N ALA A 19 -17.16 -48.50 1.79
CA ALA A 19 -17.05 -47.40 2.71
C ALA A 19 -16.42 -46.22 1.95
N GLY A 20 -17.24 -45.28 1.49
CA GLY A 20 -16.78 -43.99 0.94
C GLY A 20 -16.02 -43.30 2.06
N THR A 21 -14.70 -43.37 2.00
CA THR A 21 -13.84 -42.46 2.76
C THR A 21 -14.04 -41.06 2.19
N ASN A 22 -14.90 -40.27 2.83
CA ASN A 22 -14.82 -38.83 2.74
C ASN A 22 -13.43 -38.43 3.28
N ALA A 23 -12.43 -38.46 2.44
CA ALA A 23 -11.18 -37.76 2.70
C ALA A 23 -11.56 -36.28 2.74
N ALA A 24 -11.81 -35.77 3.95
CA ALA A 24 -11.77 -34.33 4.15
C ALA A 24 -10.38 -33.90 3.68
N THR A 25 -10.28 -33.35 2.48
CA THR A 25 -9.08 -32.69 2.02
C THR A 25 -8.81 -31.59 3.05
N ALA A 26 -7.79 -31.80 3.90
CA ALA A 26 -7.31 -30.75 4.76
C ALA A 26 -7.05 -29.55 3.85
N ALA A 27 -7.75 -28.44 4.08
CA ALA A 27 -7.53 -27.23 3.33
C ALA A 27 -6.03 -26.90 3.47
N ALA A 28 -5.33 -26.75 2.35
CA ALA A 28 -3.92 -26.37 2.34
C ALA A 28 -3.79 -25.04 3.08
N ASP A 29 -2.74 -24.91 3.88
CA ASP A 29 -2.43 -23.61 4.51
C ASP A 29 -2.25 -22.56 3.43
N ARG A 30 -2.90 -21.40 3.59
CA ARG A 30 -2.89 -20.30 2.65
C ARG A 30 -2.10 -19.17 3.26
N ASP A 31 -0.78 -19.24 3.07
CA ASP A 31 0.18 -18.27 3.60
C ASP A 31 0.51 -17.24 2.53
N TYR A 32 0.09 -16.01 2.76
CA TYR A 32 0.27 -14.91 1.85
C TYR A 32 1.27 -13.89 2.37
N ILE A 33 1.98 -13.24 1.45
CA ILE A 33 2.91 -12.16 1.74
C ILE A 33 2.26 -10.82 1.36
N LEU A 34 2.31 -9.86 2.31
CA LEU A 34 1.94 -8.46 2.12
C LEU A 34 3.19 -7.60 2.03
N ALA A 35 3.50 -7.10 0.84
CA ALA A 35 4.59 -6.14 0.65
C ALA A 35 4.17 -4.74 1.13
N THR A 36 5.03 -4.12 1.94
CA THR A 36 4.76 -2.82 2.57
C THR A 36 5.74 -1.74 2.12
N ALA A 37 6.54 -1.17 3.01
CA ALA A 37 7.61 -0.24 2.69
C ALA A 37 8.59 -0.07 3.87
N SER A 38 9.24 1.09 3.93
CA SER A 38 10.16 1.50 4.99
C SER A 38 9.49 1.50 6.37
N THR A 39 10.17 0.97 7.39
CA THR A 39 9.65 0.86 8.77
C THR A 39 9.35 2.20 9.44
N GLY A 40 9.97 3.30 9.00
CA GLY A 40 9.69 4.66 9.50
C GLY A 40 8.45 5.33 8.90
N GLY A 41 7.75 4.64 7.98
CA GLY A 41 6.53 5.11 7.31
C GLY A 41 5.26 4.47 7.89
N THR A 42 4.13 4.68 7.20
CA THR A 42 2.81 4.19 7.62
C THR A 42 2.51 2.78 7.08
N TYR A 43 3.02 2.39 5.91
CA TYR A 43 2.73 1.08 5.30
C TYR A 43 3.12 -0.08 6.20
N TYR A 44 4.32 -0.05 6.76
CA TYR A 44 4.83 -1.16 7.54
C TYR A 44 4.03 -1.43 8.84
N PRO A 45 3.81 -0.46 9.74
CA PRO A 45 3.03 -0.70 10.96
C PRO A 45 1.59 -1.12 10.66
N VAL A 46 0.95 -0.56 9.63
CA VAL A 46 -0.41 -0.97 9.23
C VAL A 46 -0.40 -2.34 8.59
N GLY A 47 0.59 -2.67 7.75
CA GLY A 47 0.75 -4.02 7.19
C GLY A 47 0.93 -5.09 8.27
N VAL A 48 1.75 -4.79 9.29
CA VAL A 48 1.91 -5.68 10.47
C VAL A 48 0.57 -5.83 11.23
N ALA A 49 -0.22 -4.76 11.34
CA ALA A 49 -1.54 -4.83 11.97
C ALA A 49 -2.50 -5.71 11.17
N LEU A 50 -2.51 -5.59 9.83
CA LEU A 50 -3.31 -6.46 8.95
C LEU A 50 -2.88 -7.93 9.05
N ALA A 51 -1.58 -8.19 9.10
CA ALA A 51 -1.03 -9.54 9.32
C ALA A 51 -1.45 -10.11 10.68
N THR A 52 -1.35 -9.31 11.73
CA THR A 52 -1.80 -9.71 13.08
C THR A 52 -3.30 -9.99 13.10
N LEU A 53 -4.10 -9.14 12.47
CA LEU A 53 -5.55 -9.31 12.38
C LEU A 53 -5.91 -10.61 11.64
N SER A 54 -5.26 -10.89 10.51
CA SER A 54 -5.39 -12.13 9.76
C SER A 54 -5.06 -13.35 10.64
N LYS A 55 -3.92 -13.32 11.31
CA LYS A 55 -3.48 -14.41 12.19
C LYS A 55 -4.48 -14.72 13.31
N VAL A 56 -5.07 -13.68 13.91
CA VAL A 56 -6.01 -13.84 15.03
C VAL A 56 -7.40 -14.24 14.56
N LYS A 57 -7.88 -13.70 13.43
CA LYS A 57 -9.26 -13.85 12.99
C LYS A 57 -9.49 -14.92 11.92
N LEU A 58 -8.51 -15.08 11.01
CA LEU A 58 -8.67 -15.92 9.82
C LEU A 58 -7.92 -17.27 9.94
N GLU A 59 -6.69 -17.26 10.43
CA GLU A 59 -5.86 -18.47 10.51
C GLU A 59 -6.54 -19.62 11.28
N PRO A 60 -7.15 -19.41 12.46
CA PRO A 60 -7.71 -20.51 13.23
C PRO A 60 -8.89 -21.22 12.54
N LYS A 61 -9.68 -20.49 11.74
CA LYS A 61 -10.91 -20.98 11.13
C LYS A 61 -10.76 -21.32 9.65
N HIS A 62 -9.92 -20.53 8.94
CA HIS A 62 -9.84 -20.56 7.49
C HIS A 62 -8.48 -20.99 6.97
N LYS A 63 -7.50 -21.24 7.85
CA LYS A 63 -6.12 -21.56 7.45
C LYS A 63 -5.50 -20.49 6.54
N PHE A 64 -5.89 -19.23 6.73
CA PHE A 64 -5.43 -18.08 6.01
C PHE A 64 -4.52 -17.25 6.92
N SER A 65 -3.27 -17.09 6.53
CA SER A 65 -2.33 -16.20 7.21
C SER A 65 -1.76 -15.16 6.27
N LEU A 66 -1.36 -14.03 6.82
CA LEU A 66 -0.74 -12.93 6.10
C LEU A 66 0.54 -12.52 6.83
N SER A 67 1.66 -12.45 6.11
CA SER A 67 2.94 -11.99 6.64
C SER A 67 3.35 -10.67 5.99
N ALA A 68 3.56 -9.63 6.81
CA ALA A 68 3.99 -8.33 6.32
C ALA A 68 5.52 -8.29 6.16
N ILE A 69 6.00 -7.88 4.99
CA ILE A 69 7.42 -7.66 4.72
C ILE A 69 7.70 -6.19 4.44
N SER A 70 8.89 -5.71 4.84
CA SER A 70 9.36 -4.40 4.42
C SER A 70 9.95 -4.46 3.01
N SER A 71 9.78 -3.38 2.25
CA SER A 71 10.32 -3.23 0.90
C SER A 71 10.84 -1.79 0.68
N ALA A 72 11.18 -1.45 -0.56
CA ALA A 72 11.39 -0.06 -0.92
C ALA A 72 10.08 0.73 -0.98
N GLY A 73 8.95 0.07 -1.28
CA GLY A 73 7.62 0.67 -1.46
C GLY A 73 7.02 0.37 -2.82
N SER A 74 6.12 1.22 -3.30
CA SER A 74 5.18 0.92 -4.40
C SER A 74 5.82 0.38 -5.67
N GLY A 75 6.98 0.88 -6.10
CA GLY A 75 7.65 0.38 -7.31
C GLY A 75 8.16 -1.05 -7.16
N GLU A 76 8.84 -1.36 -6.04
CA GLU A 76 9.26 -2.72 -5.72
C GLU A 76 8.05 -3.63 -5.49
N ASN A 77 7.01 -3.11 -4.83
CA ASN A 77 5.80 -3.87 -4.55
C ASN A 77 5.06 -4.33 -5.83
N VAL A 78 4.99 -3.48 -6.85
CA VAL A 78 4.44 -3.87 -8.17
C VAL A 78 5.25 -5.01 -8.78
N LYS A 79 6.58 -4.95 -8.67
CA LYS A 79 7.46 -6.03 -9.15
C LYS A 79 7.21 -7.34 -8.37
N LEU A 80 7.19 -7.27 -7.02
CA LEU A 80 6.93 -8.44 -6.16
C LEU A 80 5.57 -9.11 -6.47
N LEU A 81 4.52 -8.30 -6.73
CA LEU A 81 3.23 -8.82 -7.17
C LEU A 81 3.33 -9.51 -8.54
N GLY A 82 4.00 -8.89 -9.52
CA GLY A 82 4.17 -9.44 -10.86
C GLY A 82 4.96 -10.76 -10.87
N GLU A 83 5.97 -10.89 -10.01
CA GLU A 83 6.81 -12.08 -9.87
C GLU A 83 6.23 -13.13 -8.90
N ASN A 84 5.05 -12.87 -8.33
CA ASN A 84 4.39 -13.71 -7.32
C ASN A 84 5.24 -13.94 -6.04
N GLU A 85 6.16 -13.01 -5.75
CA GLU A 85 6.91 -12.98 -4.50
C GLU A 85 6.11 -12.34 -3.35
N ALA A 86 5.06 -11.58 -3.69
CA ALA A 86 4.01 -11.14 -2.78
C ALA A 86 2.65 -11.32 -3.45
N GLN A 87 1.62 -11.60 -2.66
CA GLN A 87 0.26 -11.77 -3.15
C GLN A 87 -0.60 -10.53 -2.89
N PHE A 88 -0.24 -9.78 -1.86
CA PHE A 88 -0.83 -8.50 -1.51
C PHE A 88 0.26 -7.42 -1.40
N ALA A 89 -0.11 -6.18 -1.64
CA ALA A 89 0.79 -5.04 -1.44
C ALA A 89 0.02 -3.77 -1.09
N ILE A 90 0.68 -2.84 -0.37
CA ILE A 90 0.19 -1.47 -0.24
C ILE A 90 0.86 -0.64 -1.33
N LEU A 91 0.05 0.05 -2.15
CA LEU A 91 0.50 0.87 -3.27
C LEU A 91 -0.06 2.29 -3.17
N GLN A 92 0.69 3.25 -3.71
CA GLN A 92 0.17 4.58 -4.06
C GLN A 92 -0.73 4.49 -5.30
N GLY A 93 -1.74 5.34 -5.38
CA GLY A 93 -2.62 5.46 -6.54
C GLY A 93 -1.86 5.69 -7.85
N LEU A 94 -0.82 6.55 -7.83
CA LEU A 94 0.06 6.79 -8.99
C LEU A 94 0.68 5.49 -9.54
N TYR A 95 1.22 4.66 -8.65
CA TYR A 95 1.84 3.40 -9.07
C TYR A 95 0.81 2.36 -9.51
N GLY A 96 -0.38 2.37 -8.93
CA GLY A 96 -1.50 1.56 -9.42
C GLY A 96 -1.89 1.94 -10.85
N ALA A 97 -2.04 3.25 -11.12
CA ALA A 97 -2.35 3.75 -12.46
C ALA A 97 -1.23 3.45 -13.47
N TRP A 98 0.03 3.71 -13.10
CA TRP A 98 1.17 3.38 -13.95
C TRP A 98 1.31 1.89 -14.24
N ALA A 99 1.09 1.04 -13.24
CA ALA A 99 1.12 -0.42 -13.41
C ALA A 99 0.01 -0.89 -14.36
N TRP A 100 -1.21 -0.41 -14.16
CA TRP A 100 -2.36 -0.79 -14.97
C TRP A 100 -2.24 -0.38 -16.44
N ASN A 101 -1.70 0.84 -16.68
CA ASN A 101 -1.59 1.41 -18.02
C ASN A 101 -0.25 1.11 -18.72
N GLY A 102 0.77 0.65 -17.99
CA GLY A 102 2.12 0.52 -18.52
C GLY A 102 2.77 1.88 -18.78
N GLU A 103 2.65 2.81 -17.83
CA GLU A 103 3.08 4.20 -17.96
C GLU A 103 4.17 4.57 -16.96
N GLY A 104 4.62 5.81 -17.01
CA GLY A 104 5.58 6.41 -16.10
C GLY A 104 6.84 5.56 -15.93
N LYS A 105 7.25 5.33 -14.70
CA LYS A 105 8.43 4.49 -14.38
C LYS A 105 8.22 3.01 -14.72
N LEU A 106 6.99 2.57 -14.89
CA LEU A 106 6.66 1.18 -15.21
C LEU A 106 6.45 0.91 -16.71
N LYS A 107 6.66 1.92 -17.55
CA LYS A 107 6.49 1.81 -19.01
C LYS A 107 7.25 0.63 -19.62
N GLN A 108 8.49 0.38 -19.19
CA GLN A 108 9.31 -0.71 -19.70
C GLN A 108 8.80 -2.10 -19.26
N ALA A 109 8.16 -2.18 -18.09
CA ALA A 109 7.57 -3.42 -17.59
C ALA A 109 6.24 -3.76 -18.30
N GLY A 110 5.65 -2.78 -19.01
CA GLY A 110 4.36 -2.91 -19.66
C GLY A 110 3.18 -2.91 -18.69
N ALA A 111 1.97 -3.02 -19.23
CA ALA A 111 0.74 -3.01 -18.45
C ALA A 111 0.58 -4.27 -17.59
N GLN A 112 0.32 -4.10 -16.30
CA GLN A 112 0.16 -5.17 -15.30
C GLN A 112 -1.33 -5.47 -15.09
N LYS A 113 -1.98 -6.15 -16.04
CA LYS A 113 -3.44 -6.41 -16.01
C LYS A 113 -3.87 -7.44 -14.96
N GLU A 114 -2.92 -8.11 -14.32
CA GLU A 114 -3.15 -8.99 -13.18
C GLU A 114 -3.30 -8.25 -11.84
N LEU A 115 -3.09 -6.93 -11.82
CA LEU A 115 -3.26 -6.13 -10.62
C LEU A 115 -4.75 -5.91 -10.33
N ARG A 116 -5.15 -6.04 -9.06
CA ARG A 116 -6.50 -5.76 -8.58
C ARG A 116 -6.45 -4.89 -7.33
N SER A 117 -7.47 -4.06 -7.15
CA SER A 117 -7.70 -3.33 -5.91
C SER A 117 -8.50 -4.17 -4.92
N VAL A 118 -8.16 -4.08 -3.65
CA VAL A 118 -8.95 -4.65 -2.54
C VAL A 118 -9.68 -3.52 -1.81
N SER A 119 -8.97 -2.48 -1.41
CA SER A 119 -9.54 -1.38 -0.62
C SER A 119 -8.69 -0.13 -0.71
N MET A 120 -9.32 1.05 -0.75
CA MET A 120 -8.67 2.29 -0.37
C MET A 120 -8.37 2.25 1.13
N LEU A 121 -7.19 2.72 1.53
CA LEU A 121 -6.73 2.66 2.91
C LEU A 121 -6.75 4.04 3.58
N TRP A 122 -5.80 4.92 3.21
CA TRP A 122 -5.70 6.30 3.69
C TRP A 122 -5.02 7.17 2.66
N GLN A 123 -5.06 8.48 2.87
CA GLN A 123 -4.36 9.44 2.01
C GLN A 123 -2.86 9.42 2.25
N ASN A 124 -2.09 9.29 1.18
CA ASN A 124 -0.64 9.39 1.15
C ASN A 124 -0.26 10.86 1.01
N VAL A 125 -0.02 11.50 2.15
CA VAL A 125 0.16 12.94 2.26
C VAL A 125 1.61 13.31 1.99
N GLU A 126 1.86 14.23 1.06
CA GLU A 126 3.21 14.69 0.72
C GLU A 126 3.78 15.57 1.83
N HIS A 127 5.03 15.28 2.23
CA HIS A 127 5.79 16.08 3.19
C HIS A 127 7.13 16.44 2.54
N PHE A 128 7.18 17.55 1.82
CA PHE A 128 8.44 18.14 1.38
C PHE A 128 8.99 18.93 2.55
N VAL A 129 10.00 18.38 3.21
CA VAL A 129 10.65 18.96 4.41
C VAL A 129 12.01 19.49 4.01
N ILE A 130 12.29 20.76 4.34
CA ILE A 130 13.60 21.38 4.12
C ILE A 130 14.08 22.12 5.36
N LEU A 131 15.36 22.52 5.38
CA LEU A 131 15.88 23.42 6.41
C LEU A 131 15.16 24.78 6.31
N SER A 132 14.77 25.35 7.46
CA SER A 132 13.96 26.58 7.52
C SER A 132 14.64 27.80 6.92
N ASP A 133 15.97 27.89 6.97
CA ASP A 133 16.74 28.97 6.34
C ASP A 133 16.68 28.95 4.81
N MET A 134 16.32 27.83 4.22
CA MET A 134 16.09 27.67 2.77
C MET A 134 14.64 27.94 2.36
N ALA A 135 13.69 27.96 3.32
CA ALA A 135 12.27 28.19 3.07
C ALA A 135 11.95 29.69 2.96
N LYS A 136 12.16 30.29 1.78
CA LYS A 136 11.93 31.72 1.53
C LYS A 136 10.46 32.07 1.32
N THR A 137 9.76 31.26 0.53
CA THR A 137 8.31 31.40 0.26
C THR A 137 7.46 30.56 1.22
N GLY A 138 8.05 29.51 1.81
CA GLY A 138 7.36 28.51 2.60
C GLY A 138 6.47 27.58 1.77
N THR A 139 6.62 27.63 0.43
CA THR A 139 5.92 26.75 -0.52
C THR A 139 6.91 25.88 -1.29
N VAL A 140 6.41 24.91 -2.05
CA VAL A 140 7.26 24.02 -2.87
C VAL A 140 8.03 24.77 -3.99
N ASP A 141 7.77 26.06 -4.22
CA ASP A 141 8.61 26.88 -5.06
C ASP A 141 10.04 27.03 -4.52
N ASP A 142 10.23 26.89 -3.23
CA ASP A 142 11.57 26.95 -2.64
C ASP A 142 12.49 25.83 -3.16
N LEU A 143 11.93 24.72 -3.66
CA LEU A 143 12.68 23.65 -4.31
C LEU A 143 13.44 24.15 -5.55
N LYS A 144 12.94 25.19 -6.26
CA LYS A 144 13.62 25.79 -7.43
C LYS A 144 14.98 26.38 -7.10
N SER A 145 15.16 26.80 -5.83
CA SER A 145 16.43 27.36 -5.33
C SER A 145 17.39 26.31 -4.75
N MET A 146 17.00 25.03 -4.70
CA MET A 146 17.78 23.95 -4.07
C MET A 146 18.66 23.16 -5.05
N LYS A 147 18.98 23.73 -6.22
CA LYS A 147 19.97 23.14 -7.14
C LYS A 147 21.27 22.84 -6.38
N ASP A 148 21.88 21.69 -6.68
CA ASP A 148 23.11 21.16 -6.07
C ASP A 148 23.00 20.86 -4.55
N LYS A 149 21.81 21.02 -3.94
CA LYS A 149 21.57 20.65 -2.55
C LYS A 149 21.36 19.15 -2.42
N LYS A 150 21.66 18.62 -1.24
CA LYS A 150 21.45 17.20 -0.93
C LYS A 150 20.02 16.97 -0.51
N PHE A 151 19.29 16.13 -1.23
CA PHE A 151 17.87 15.89 -1.00
C PHE A 151 17.53 14.41 -1.02
N SER A 152 16.88 13.90 0.06
CA SER A 152 16.38 12.53 0.08
C SER A 152 15.04 12.42 -0.63
N ILE A 153 15.02 11.67 -1.74
CA ILE A 153 13.82 11.43 -2.55
C ILE A 153 13.21 10.04 -2.32
N GLY A 154 13.60 9.37 -1.22
CA GLY A 154 13.19 8.00 -0.93
C GLY A 154 14.12 6.93 -1.50
N LYS A 155 13.90 5.67 -1.18
CA LYS A 155 14.66 4.55 -1.75
C LYS A 155 14.46 4.46 -3.26
N LYS A 156 15.44 3.94 -3.99
CA LYS A 156 15.26 3.57 -5.41
C LYS A 156 14.09 2.59 -5.55
N ASN A 157 13.29 2.76 -6.59
CA ASN A 157 12.09 1.97 -6.86
C ASN A 157 11.00 2.11 -5.77
N SER A 158 11.05 3.15 -4.95
CA SER A 158 9.97 3.47 -4.01
C SER A 158 8.88 4.30 -4.67
N GLY A 159 7.68 4.27 -4.06
CA GLY A 159 6.62 5.22 -4.40
C GLY A 159 7.04 6.67 -4.19
N THR A 160 7.83 6.92 -3.13
CA THR A 160 8.38 8.25 -2.79
C THR A 160 9.25 8.81 -3.89
N GLU A 161 10.17 7.99 -4.44
CA GLU A 161 11.00 8.41 -5.57
C GLU A 161 10.15 8.76 -6.80
N GLY A 162 9.17 7.91 -7.11
CA GLY A 162 8.31 8.12 -8.28
C GLY A 162 7.41 9.35 -8.13
N SER A 163 6.67 9.48 -7.02
CA SER A 163 5.78 10.62 -6.77
C SER A 163 6.57 11.93 -6.62
N GLY A 164 7.70 11.89 -5.89
CA GLY A 164 8.56 13.07 -5.73
C GLY A 164 9.08 13.60 -7.07
N ARG A 165 9.59 12.72 -7.94
CA ARG A 165 10.02 13.10 -9.29
C ARG A 165 8.87 13.64 -10.14
N GLN A 166 7.71 13.00 -10.11
CA GLN A 166 6.53 13.45 -10.85
C GLN A 166 6.09 14.84 -10.39
N ILE A 167 6.01 15.09 -9.09
CA ILE A 167 5.62 16.36 -8.51
C ILE A 167 6.66 17.43 -8.86
N MET A 168 7.95 17.18 -8.62
CA MET A 168 9.02 18.15 -8.94
C MET A 168 9.02 18.51 -10.41
N SER A 169 8.92 17.54 -11.32
CA SER A 169 8.86 17.80 -12.76
C SER A 169 7.62 18.62 -13.15
N GLY A 170 6.46 18.34 -12.55
CA GLY A 170 5.23 19.14 -12.77
C GLY A 170 5.40 20.60 -12.35
N LEU A 171 6.13 20.85 -11.26
CA LEU A 171 6.48 22.20 -10.76
C LEU A 171 7.58 22.89 -11.56
N GLY A 172 8.08 22.26 -12.63
CA GLY A 172 9.22 22.79 -13.42
C GLY A 172 10.57 22.68 -12.71
N VAL A 173 10.66 21.81 -11.70
CA VAL A 173 11.91 21.49 -10.99
C VAL A 173 12.49 20.20 -11.55
N ASP A 174 13.69 20.26 -12.14
CA ASP A 174 14.40 19.04 -12.56
C ASP A 174 15.04 18.37 -11.33
N PRO A 175 14.54 17.19 -10.90
CA PRO A 175 15.08 16.51 -9.73
C PRO A 175 16.54 16.05 -9.91
N ASP A 176 17.03 15.89 -11.15
CA ASP A 176 18.42 15.48 -11.41
C ASP A 176 19.44 16.61 -11.24
N THR A 177 18.97 17.84 -10.99
CA THR A 177 19.83 18.96 -10.59
C THR A 177 20.19 18.94 -9.10
N PHE A 178 19.60 18.05 -8.31
CA PHE A 178 19.91 17.86 -6.90
C PHE A 178 20.97 16.77 -6.70
N ASN A 179 21.70 16.83 -5.60
CA ASN A 179 22.49 15.71 -5.12
C ASN A 179 21.56 14.71 -4.40
N LEU A 180 20.90 13.85 -5.16
CA LEU A 180 19.87 12.95 -4.63
C LEU A 180 20.43 11.87 -3.72
N ALA A 181 19.85 11.76 -2.52
CA ALA A 181 20.04 10.65 -1.59
C ALA A 181 18.84 9.68 -1.66
N TYR A 182 19.12 8.39 -1.76
CA TYR A 182 18.10 7.34 -1.88
C TYR A 182 17.95 6.59 -0.55
N LEU A 183 17.31 7.24 0.42
CA LEU A 183 17.20 6.77 1.79
C LEU A 183 15.78 6.35 2.16
N GLY A 184 15.64 5.41 3.09
CA GLY A 184 14.36 5.12 3.75
C GLY A 184 13.99 6.24 4.74
N TYR A 185 12.74 6.34 5.12
CA TYR A 185 12.21 7.47 5.91
C TYR A 185 12.97 7.73 7.22
N GLY A 186 13.24 6.66 8.00
CA GLY A 186 14.02 6.80 9.22
C GLY A 186 15.42 7.36 8.95
N ALA A 187 16.13 6.78 7.98
CA ALA A 187 17.47 7.23 7.60
C ALA A 187 17.47 8.65 7.01
N SER A 188 16.39 9.06 6.31
CA SER A 188 16.24 10.44 5.83
C SER A 188 16.12 11.43 7.00
N ALA A 189 15.32 11.11 8.02
CA ALA A 189 15.19 11.93 9.21
C ALA A 189 16.52 12.05 9.95
N ASP A 190 17.26 10.95 10.12
CA ASP A 190 18.58 10.93 10.75
C ASP A 190 19.60 11.75 9.93
N ALA A 191 19.59 11.60 8.61
CA ALA A 191 20.48 12.35 7.71
C ALA A 191 20.22 13.86 7.75
N LEU A 192 18.93 14.28 7.81
CA LEU A 192 18.56 15.69 7.96
C LEU A 192 19.02 16.25 9.31
N GLN A 193 18.77 15.52 10.40
CA GLN A 193 19.22 15.90 11.74
C GLN A 193 20.74 16.04 11.83
N ASN A 194 21.48 15.16 11.17
CA ASN A 194 22.95 15.16 11.16
C ASN A 194 23.55 16.15 10.14
N GLY A 195 22.74 16.94 9.43
CA GLY A 195 23.19 17.92 8.44
C GLY A 195 23.84 17.29 7.20
N THR A 196 23.57 16.00 6.92
CA THR A 196 24.10 15.31 5.74
C THR A 196 23.21 15.44 4.51
N ILE A 197 21.97 15.89 4.69
CA ILE A 197 21.05 16.33 3.64
C ILE A 197 20.36 17.64 4.04
N ASP A 198 19.90 18.41 3.05
CA ASP A 198 19.26 19.72 3.20
C ASP A 198 17.72 19.63 3.18
N GLY A 199 17.19 18.50 2.71
CA GLY A 199 15.76 18.26 2.67
C GLY A 199 15.40 16.82 2.31
N MET A 200 14.11 16.50 2.45
CA MET A 200 13.57 15.16 2.18
C MET A 200 12.10 15.23 1.75
N ASN A 201 11.66 14.27 0.93
CA ASN A 201 10.24 14.00 0.71
C ASN A 201 9.83 12.72 1.45
N ILE A 202 8.73 12.80 2.22
CA ILE A 202 8.20 11.70 3.03
C ILE A 202 6.68 11.58 2.80
N PRO A 203 6.21 11.10 1.65
CA PRO A 203 4.77 10.85 1.45
C PRO A 203 4.28 9.70 2.34
N ALA A 204 3.34 9.99 3.24
CA ALA A 204 2.85 9.01 4.21
C ALA A 204 1.49 9.39 4.81
N GLY A 205 0.85 8.47 5.53
CA GLY A 205 -0.30 8.78 6.39
C GLY A 205 0.13 9.58 7.63
N VAL A 206 -0.66 10.59 7.96
CA VAL A 206 -0.39 11.55 9.05
C VAL A 206 -0.91 11.01 10.40
N PRO A 207 -0.14 11.15 11.50
CA PRO A 207 1.27 11.56 11.58
C PRO A 207 2.21 10.43 11.17
N VAL A 208 3.34 10.76 10.56
CA VAL A 208 4.37 9.79 10.19
C VAL A 208 5.57 9.86 11.14
N SER A 209 6.03 8.71 11.63
CA SER A 209 7.01 8.63 12.71
C SER A 209 8.35 9.29 12.37
N ALA A 210 8.82 9.19 11.13
CA ALA A 210 10.06 9.83 10.68
C ALA A 210 9.99 11.37 10.75
N VAL A 211 8.88 11.98 10.34
CA VAL A 211 8.66 13.45 10.42
C VAL A 211 8.48 13.87 11.87
N THR A 212 7.71 13.11 12.67
CA THR A 212 7.57 13.36 14.11
C THR A 212 8.93 13.42 14.79
N ARG A 213 9.82 12.49 14.47
CA ARG A 213 11.16 12.41 15.04
C ARG A 213 12.06 13.56 14.58
N ALA A 214 12.00 13.92 13.30
CA ALA A 214 12.73 15.07 12.75
C ALA A 214 12.31 16.37 13.47
N TYR A 215 11.01 16.64 13.61
CA TYR A 215 10.51 17.80 14.33
C TYR A 215 10.86 17.77 15.83
N ALA A 216 10.78 16.62 16.49
CA ALA A 216 11.13 16.50 17.90
C ALA A 216 12.62 16.84 18.17
N SER A 217 13.50 16.57 17.21
CA SER A 217 14.94 16.85 17.34
C SER A 217 15.38 18.21 16.82
N MET A 218 14.69 18.76 15.80
CA MET A 218 15.13 19.97 15.11
C MET A 218 14.20 21.19 15.31
N GLY A 219 12.94 20.94 15.69
CA GLY A 219 11.96 21.99 15.95
C GLY A 219 11.75 22.92 14.75
N ASP A 220 11.94 24.22 14.99
CA ASP A 220 11.77 25.29 14.00
C ASP A 220 12.88 25.37 12.94
N LYS A 221 13.94 24.57 13.07
CA LYS A 221 15.03 24.50 12.08
C LYS A 221 14.62 23.80 10.80
N ILE A 222 13.47 23.13 10.77
CA ILE A 222 12.91 22.50 9.59
C ILE A 222 11.48 22.95 9.35
N ARG A 223 11.06 22.87 8.10
CA ARG A 223 9.68 23.23 7.70
C ARG A 223 9.16 22.25 6.65
N ILE A 224 7.88 21.87 6.76
CA ILE A 224 7.13 21.23 5.68
C ILE A 224 6.64 22.35 4.77
N LEU A 225 6.88 22.23 3.45
CA LEU A 225 6.47 23.21 2.46
C LEU A 225 4.98 23.07 2.12
N ASN A 226 4.35 24.22 1.94
CA ASN A 226 2.97 24.32 1.47
C ASN A 226 2.88 24.13 -0.05
N PHE A 227 1.69 23.76 -0.53
CA PHE A 227 1.30 23.83 -1.95
C PHE A 227 0.20 24.87 -2.14
N THR A 228 0.34 25.77 -3.09
CA THR A 228 -0.77 26.59 -3.58
C THR A 228 -1.71 25.75 -4.46
N ASP A 229 -2.88 26.29 -4.84
CA ASP A 229 -3.79 25.59 -5.74
C ASP A 229 -3.22 25.44 -7.15
N GLU A 230 -2.44 26.44 -7.62
CA GLU A 230 -1.68 26.38 -8.87
C GLU A 230 -0.64 25.23 -8.81
N GLN A 231 0.17 25.22 -7.77
CA GLN A 231 1.21 24.20 -7.59
C GLN A 231 0.61 22.78 -7.48
N MET A 232 -0.57 22.64 -6.89
CA MET A 232 -1.30 21.36 -6.89
C MET A 232 -1.72 20.93 -8.31
N LYS A 233 -2.19 21.88 -9.15
CA LYS A 233 -2.53 21.60 -10.55
C LYS A 233 -1.29 21.23 -11.37
N GLU A 234 -0.18 21.97 -11.18
CA GLU A 234 1.10 21.72 -11.83
C GLU A 234 1.65 20.33 -11.44
N ALA A 235 1.65 19.99 -10.15
CA ALA A 235 2.09 18.69 -9.64
C ALA A 235 1.27 17.53 -10.22
N ASN A 236 -0.04 17.72 -10.45
CA ASN A 236 -0.88 16.72 -11.10
C ASN A 236 -0.47 16.43 -12.54
N GLY A 237 0.05 17.42 -13.29
CA GLY A 237 0.61 17.20 -14.64
C GLY A 237 -0.36 16.48 -15.59
N GLY A 238 -1.68 16.69 -15.45
CA GLY A 238 -2.74 16.02 -16.21
C GLY A 238 -3.35 14.78 -15.52
N TYR A 239 -2.76 14.27 -14.46
CA TYR A 239 -3.38 13.27 -13.58
C TYR A 239 -4.31 13.99 -12.58
N ASN A 240 -5.56 13.58 -12.41
CA ASN A 240 -6.44 14.06 -11.35
C ASN A 240 -6.26 13.22 -10.08
N LEU A 241 -5.02 13.11 -9.61
CA LEU A 241 -4.64 12.16 -8.57
C LEU A 241 -4.45 12.84 -7.22
N TRP A 242 -3.64 13.92 -7.19
CA TRP A 242 -3.39 14.66 -5.97
C TRP A 242 -4.52 15.66 -5.70
N THR A 243 -5.04 15.59 -4.49
CA THR A 243 -6.07 16.49 -3.97
C THR A 243 -5.53 17.28 -2.79
N ARG A 244 -6.19 18.39 -2.43
CA ARG A 244 -5.82 19.19 -1.27
C ARG A 244 -5.92 18.36 0.01
N PHE A 245 -4.87 18.45 0.83
CA PHE A 245 -4.85 17.94 2.19
C PHE A 245 -4.27 18.98 3.13
N VAL A 246 -4.83 19.08 4.33
CA VAL A 246 -4.34 19.99 5.38
C VAL A 246 -3.77 19.14 6.52
N ILE A 247 -2.49 19.34 6.82
CA ILE A 247 -1.89 18.82 8.04
C ILE A 247 -2.19 19.85 9.14
N ASP A 248 -3.01 19.47 10.10
CA ASP A 248 -3.43 20.38 11.17
C ASP A 248 -2.20 20.85 11.99
N ALA A 249 -2.32 22.08 12.50
CA ALA A 249 -1.33 22.61 13.46
C ALA A 249 -1.15 21.64 14.65
N ASN A 250 0.06 21.57 15.17
CA ASN A 250 0.44 20.69 16.30
C ASN A 250 0.31 19.18 15.99
N THR A 251 0.25 18.79 14.72
CA THR A 251 0.36 17.39 14.33
C THR A 251 1.75 16.82 14.64
N TYR A 252 2.78 17.62 14.41
CA TYR A 252 4.17 17.31 14.75
C TYR A 252 4.68 18.22 15.86
N PRO A 253 5.62 17.76 16.72
CA PRO A 253 6.20 18.59 17.80
C PRO A 253 6.81 19.89 17.26
N GLY A 254 6.31 21.05 17.71
CA GLY A 254 6.83 22.36 17.26
C GLY A 254 6.32 22.85 15.91
N GLN A 255 5.47 22.09 15.20
CA GLN A 255 4.75 22.57 14.02
C GLN A 255 3.49 23.33 14.47
N THR A 256 3.62 24.65 14.62
CA THR A 256 2.58 25.53 15.19
C THR A 256 1.53 25.96 14.18
N GLU A 257 1.81 25.89 12.88
CA GLU A 257 0.91 26.31 11.80
C GLU A 257 0.39 25.10 11.03
N ALA A 258 -0.81 25.20 10.50
CA ALA A 258 -1.33 24.20 9.56
C ALA A 258 -0.53 24.24 8.25
N VAL A 259 -0.36 23.08 7.61
CA VAL A 259 0.33 22.96 6.32
C VAL A 259 -0.66 22.54 5.25
N ASN A 260 -0.85 23.41 4.25
CA ASN A 260 -1.62 23.08 3.06
C ASN A 260 -0.75 22.27 2.11
N THR A 261 -0.98 20.97 2.03
CA THR A 261 -0.24 20.06 1.15
C THR A 261 -1.18 19.32 0.20
N ILE A 262 -0.66 18.31 -0.47
CA ILE A 262 -1.39 17.46 -1.39
C ILE A 262 -1.30 16.01 -0.97
N ALA A 263 -2.29 15.21 -1.35
CA ALA A 263 -2.32 13.80 -1.05
C ALA A 263 -2.96 12.99 -2.17
N GLN A 264 -2.58 11.74 -2.27
CA GLN A 264 -3.16 10.75 -3.18
C GLN A 264 -3.62 9.52 -2.39
N PRO A 265 -4.54 8.68 -2.90
CA PRO A 265 -4.94 7.47 -2.19
C PRO A 265 -3.80 6.47 -2.08
N ASN A 266 -3.71 5.80 -0.94
CA ASN A 266 -3.03 4.51 -0.80
C ASN A 266 -4.09 3.41 -0.83
N PHE A 267 -3.78 2.30 -1.46
CA PHE A 267 -4.72 1.19 -1.53
C PHE A 267 -4.04 -0.15 -1.29
N LEU A 268 -4.81 -1.10 -0.79
CA LEU A 268 -4.43 -2.50 -0.72
C LEU A 268 -4.67 -3.11 -2.09
N ALA A 269 -3.61 -3.60 -2.69
CA ALA A 269 -3.61 -4.31 -3.96
C ALA A 269 -3.46 -5.81 -3.75
N ALA A 270 -3.96 -6.58 -4.70
CA ALA A 270 -3.87 -8.03 -4.76
C ALA A 270 -3.58 -8.49 -6.18
N ARG A 271 -3.10 -9.72 -6.34
CA ARG A 271 -3.04 -10.41 -7.63
C ARG A 271 -4.45 -10.88 -8.02
N SER A 272 -4.75 -10.91 -9.32
CA SER A 272 -6.05 -11.35 -9.85
C SER A 272 -6.32 -12.84 -9.67
N ASP A 273 -5.26 -13.64 -9.60
CA ASP A 273 -5.31 -15.11 -9.50
C ASP A 273 -5.53 -15.64 -8.06
N LEU A 274 -5.67 -14.74 -7.08
CA LEU A 274 -5.98 -15.15 -5.71
C LEU A 274 -7.41 -15.70 -5.61
N ASN A 275 -7.58 -16.62 -4.67
CA ASN A 275 -8.89 -17.21 -4.40
C ASN A 275 -9.89 -16.12 -3.97
N GLU A 276 -11.08 -16.10 -4.59
CA GLU A 276 -12.13 -15.12 -4.31
C GLU A 276 -12.53 -15.10 -2.83
N GLU A 277 -12.70 -16.27 -2.22
CA GLU A 277 -13.08 -16.39 -0.82
C GLU A 277 -12.03 -15.78 0.11
N ASP A 278 -10.75 -15.94 -0.19
CA ASP A 278 -9.66 -15.41 0.62
C ASP A 278 -9.64 -13.89 0.64
N VAL A 279 -9.80 -13.28 -0.53
CA VAL A 279 -9.85 -11.81 -0.61
C VAL A 279 -11.15 -11.27 -0.02
N TYR A 280 -12.27 -11.99 -0.17
CA TYR A 280 -13.52 -11.66 0.51
C TYR A 280 -13.36 -11.67 2.03
N LEU A 281 -12.81 -12.75 2.59
CA LEU A 281 -12.58 -12.91 4.03
C LEU A 281 -11.64 -11.82 4.58
N LEU A 282 -10.56 -11.52 3.87
CA LEU A 282 -9.65 -10.44 4.25
C LEU A 282 -10.35 -9.09 4.26
N THR A 283 -11.07 -8.76 3.19
CA THR A 283 -11.81 -7.49 3.06
C THR A 283 -12.82 -7.33 4.19
N LYS A 284 -13.65 -8.35 4.42
CA LYS A 284 -14.62 -8.39 5.51
C LYS A 284 -13.96 -8.21 6.87
N THR A 285 -12.87 -8.95 7.13
CA THR A 285 -12.15 -8.89 8.40
C THR A 285 -11.58 -7.50 8.67
N ILE A 286 -11.07 -6.82 7.65
CA ILE A 286 -10.60 -5.42 7.75
C ILE A 286 -11.73 -4.52 8.23
N TYR A 287 -12.88 -4.53 7.56
CA TYR A 287 -13.96 -3.58 7.83
C TYR A 287 -14.73 -3.90 9.13
N GLU A 288 -14.81 -5.15 9.51
CA GLU A 288 -15.39 -5.56 10.82
C GLU A 288 -14.46 -5.24 12.00
N ASN A 289 -13.19 -4.89 11.76
CA ASN A 289 -12.19 -4.65 12.81
C ASN A 289 -11.44 -3.31 12.65
N LEU A 290 -12.06 -2.29 12.06
CA LEU A 290 -11.44 -0.96 11.88
C LEU A 290 -10.96 -0.34 13.19
N ALA A 291 -11.67 -0.56 14.30
CA ALA A 291 -11.28 -0.06 15.62
C ALA A 291 -9.89 -0.56 16.04
N PHE A 292 -9.55 -1.82 15.73
CA PHE A 292 -8.22 -2.36 15.98
C PHE A 292 -7.15 -1.62 15.16
N LEU A 293 -7.39 -1.43 13.86
CA LEU A 293 -6.45 -0.70 12.99
C LEU A 293 -6.27 0.75 13.43
N ASN A 294 -7.37 1.42 13.82
CA ASN A 294 -7.38 2.80 14.31
C ASN A 294 -6.57 2.97 15.60
N GLY A 295 -6.49 1.93 16.42
CA GLY A 295 -5.64 1.88 17.61
C GLY A 295 -4.14 1.76 17.29
N ILE A 296 -3.79 1.20 16.12
CA ILE A 296 -2.39 1.03 15.71
C ILE A 296 -1.84 2.30 15.04
N HIS A 297 -2.61 2.90 14.12
CA HIS A 297 -2.15 4.10 13.42
C HIS A 297 -3.30 5.06 13.11
N LYS A 298 -3.12 6.35 13.45
CA LYS A 298 -4.18 7.36 13.27
C LYS A 298 -4.65 7.52 11.82
N ALA A 299 -3.75 7.32 10.84
CA ALA A 299 -4.11 7.42 9.42
C ALA A 299 -5.25 6.47 9.02
N THR A 300 -5.37 5.30 9.66
CA THR A 300 -6.43 4.33 9.35
C THR A 300 -7.83 4.80 9.75
N LYS A 301 -7.95 5.89 10.53
CA LYS A 301 -9.25 6.54 10.81
C LYS A 301 -9.92 7.09 9.54
N ALA A 302 -9.15 7.28 8.47
CA ALA A 302 -9.69 7.63 7.15
C ALA A 302 -10.44 6.46 6.48
N MET A 303 -10.19 5.23 6.92
CA MET A 303 -10.84 4.04 6.39
C MET A 303 -12.28 3.95 6.89
N SER A 304 -13.19 3.86 5.95
CA SER A 304 -14.60 3.55 6.21
C SER A 304 -15.17 2.80 5.02
N LEU A 305 -16.24 2.07 5.26
CA LEU A 305 -16.90 1.30 4.20
C LEU A 305 -17.35 2.21 3.05
N GLN A 306 -17.85 3.42 3.35
CA GLN A 306 -18.30 4.40 2.37
C GLN A 306 -17.19 4.94 1.47
N LYS A 307 -15.94 4.88 1.94
CA LYS A 307 -14.74 5.35 1.21
C LYS A 307 -13.88 4.20 0.68
N ALA A 308 -14.34 2.97 0.84
CA ALA A 308 -13.56 1.77 0.54
C ALA A 308 -13.04 1.68 -0.90
N ILE A 309 -13.78 2.27 -1.82
CA ILE A 309 -13.48 2.23 -3.25
C ILE A 309 -13.13 3.59 -3.86
N ASP A 310 -13.05 4.65 -3.03
CA ASP A 310 -12.76 5.99 -3.52
C ASP A 310 -11.35 6.11 -4.09
N GLY A 311 -11.25 6.61 -5.33
CA GLY A 311 -9.98 6.88 -5.99
C GLY A 311 -9.13 5.64 -6.29
N LEU A 312 -9.72 4.45 -6.29
CA LEU A 312 -9.01 3.23 -6.68
C LEU A 312 -8.62 3.28 -8.16
N PRO A 313 -7.33 3.03 -8.49
CA PRO A 313 -6.83 3.20 -9.85
C PRO A 313 -7.03 2.00 -10.78
N VAL A 314 -7.39 0.83 -10.21
CA VAL A 314 -7.52 -0.43 -10.96
C VAL A 314 -8.77 -1.19 -10.51
N PRO A 315 -9.31 -2.11 -11.35
CA PRO A 315 -10.50 -2.89 -11.00
C PRO A 315 -10.37 -3.64 -9.68
N LEU A 316 -11.50 -3.82 -9.01
CA LEU A 316 -11.58 -4.59 -7.78
C LEU A 316 -11.30 -6.08 -8.02
N HIS A 317 -10.70 -6.71 -7.02
CA HIS A 317 -10.70 -8.17 -6.96
C HIS A 317 -12.13 -8.69 -6.74
N PRO A 318 -12.56 -9.80 -7.39
CA PRO A 318 -13.93 -10.33 -7.27
C PRO A 318 -14.38 -10.53 -5.82
N GLY A 319 -13.50 -11.04 -4.94
CA GLY A 319 -13.81 -11.22 -3.52
C GLY A 319 -14.07 -9.90 -2.77
N ALA A 320 -13.32 -8.85 -3.06
CA ALA A 320 -13.56 -7.51 -2.50
C ALA A 320 -14.88 -6.93 -3.03
N ALA A 321 -15.11 -7.05 -4.34
CA ALA A 321 -16.34 -6.59 -4.98
C ALA A 321 -17.59 -7.29 -4.41
N ARG A 322 -17.50 -8.60 -4.14
CA ARG A 322 -18.58 -9.36 -3.48
C ARG A 322 -18.92 -8.79 -2.12
N TYR A 323 -17.92 -8.57 -1.28
CA TYR A 323 -18.14 -7.99 0.05
C TYR A 323 -18.80 -6.62 -0.03
N TYR A 324 -18.31 -5.73 -0.89
CA TYR A 324 -18.87 -4.38 -1.02
C TYR A 324 -20.31 -4.40 -1.52
N LYS A 325 -20.66 -5.26 -2.48
CA LYS A 325 -22.05 -5.45 -2.94
C LYS A 325 -22.96 -5.92 -1.81
N GLU A 326 -22.52 -6.87 -0.98
CA GLU A 326 -23.25 -7.34 0.21
C GLU A 326 -23.48 -6.21 1.23
N GLN A 327 -22.59 -5.23 1.28
CA GLN A 327 -22.72 -4.05 2.14
C GLN A 327 -23.50 -2.89 1.50
N GLY A 328 -24.06 -3.09 0.30
CA GLY A 328 -24.85 -2.09 -0.43
C GLY A 328 -24.01 -0.99 -1.08
N ILE A 329 -22.71 -1.21 -1.29
CA ILE A 329 -21.84 -0.27 -2.02
C ILE A 329 -22.03 -0.48 -3.52
N GLU A 330 -22.43 0.56 -4.24
CA GLU A 330 -22.49 0.56 -5.69
C GLU A 330 -21.07 0.63 -6.27
N ILE A 331 -20.73 -0.33 -7.13
CA ILE A 331 -19.39 -0.40 -7.73
C ILE A 331 -19.44 0.26 -9.11
N PRO A 332 -18.68 1.35 -9.33
CA PRO A 332 -18.58 2.01 -10.63
C PRO A 332 -18.04 1.06 -11.71
N ALA A 333 -18.50 1.23 -12.96
CA ALA A 333 -18.14 0.35 -14.07
C ALA A 333 -16.61 0.18 -14.26
N HIS A 334 -15.82 1.23 -14.09
CA HIS A 334 -14.37 1.18 -14.23
C HIS A 334 -13.66 0.33 -13.15
N LEU A 335 -14.35 -0.01 -12.06
CA LEU A 335 -13.84 -0.88 -11.00
C LEU A 335 -14.34 -2.33 -11.09
N ILE A 336 -15.15 -2.65 -12.12
CA ILE A 336 -15.56 -4.02 -12.41
C ILE A 336 -14.47 -4.66 -13.25
N ALA A 337 -13.94 -5.79 -12.79
CA ALA A 337 -13.01 -6.60 -13.59
C ALA A 337 -13.79 -7.33 -14.70
N ASP A 338 -13.23 -7.37 -15.90
CA ASP A 338 -13.74 -8.14 -17.02
C ASP A 338 -13.58 -9.65 -16.76
#